data_e2f24b5d98b3c4c15989eb8b1da7f5b6
#
_entry.id   e2f24b5d98b3c4c15989eb8b1da7f5b6
#
_cell.length_a   1.000
_cell.length_b   1.000
_cell.length_c   1.000
_cell.angle_alpha   90.00
_cell.angle_beta   90.00
_cell.angle_gamma   90.00
#
_symmetry.space_group_name_H-M   'P 1'
#
loop_
_entity.id
_entity.type
_entity.pdbx_description
1 polymer ?
#
loop_
_entity_poly.entity_id
_entity_poly.type
_entity_poly.pdbx_seq_one_letter_code
_entity_poly.pdbx_strand_id
1 'polypeptide(L)'
;MEQGDIPVIVDPKAECIQWFQPDVIVDAILAKRNLGTKITDAPFVIGVGPGFTAGEDCNCVVETKRGHTLGNVIWDGSAIPNTGVPGNVGGYSIERLIKASADGVIEPKAVIGDLVRKGQIVAITGGEPVYALMDGIVRGMLQPGVQVTKGLKIGDIDARAKQEHCRTISDKARAIGGGVLDAVCSYEKSRGKYALILLAAGQSVRFGSDKLKAVVEGEAMYESAISRFEAFQGFKSYVVTGKEEITLSAESAGCTVVCNK
;
A
#
# COMPACT_ATOMS: atom_id res chain seq x y z
N MET A 1 5.60 -4.98 21.78
CA MET A 1 6.11 -4.55 20.45
C MET A 1 7.62 -4.23 20.45
N GLU A 2 8.32 -4.59 21.49
CA GLU A 2 9.78 -4.34 21.61
C GLU A 2 10.65 -5.23 20.70
N GLN A 3 10.07 -6.26 20.06
CA GLN A 3 10.80 -7.23 19.20
C GLN A 3 10.44 -7.15 17.73
N GLY A 4 9.71 -6.13 17.28
CA GLY A 4 9.31 -5.99 15.87
C GLY A 4 8.17 -6.93 15.43
N ASP A 5 7.50 -7.60 16.35
CA ASP A 5 6.36 -8.45 16.04
C ASP A 5 5.13 -7.63 15.65
N ILE A 6 4.37 -8.14 14.67
CA ILE A 6 3.09 -7.56 14.26
C ILE A 6 1.98 -8.28 15.03
N PRO A 7 1.31 -7.64 16.00
CA PRO A 7 0.22 -8.27 16.73
C PRO A 7 -1.00 -8.48 15.83
N VAL A 8 -1.64 -9.63 15.97
CA VAL A 8 -2.91 -9.95 15.30
C VAL A 8 -3.95 -10.24 16.37
N ILE A 9 -5.08 -9.52 16.30
CA ILE A 9 -6.19 -9.67 17.26
C ILE A 9 -7.49 -9.98 16.53
N VAL A 10 -8.40 -10.68 17.19
CA VAL A 10 -9.78 -10.89 16.72
C VAL A 10 -10.65 -9.77 17.27
N ASP A 11 -11.01 -8.82 16.40
CA ASP A 11 -11.79 -7.64 16.78
C ASP A 11 -12.74 -7.23 15.64
N PRO A 12 -13.87 -7.92 15.48
CA PRO A 12 -14.80 -7.71 14.37
C PRO A 12 -15.49 -6.33 14.39
N LYS A 13 -15.42 -5.61 15.50
CA LYS A 13 -16.00 -4.26 15.65
C LYS A 13 -14.98 -3.15 15.68
N ALA A 14 -13.70 -3.49 15.53
CA ALA A 14 -12.59 -2.55 15.64
C ALA A 14 -12.58 -1.75 16.98
N GLU A 15 -12.97 -2.41 18.08
CA GLU A 15 -12.99 -1.81 19.43
C GLU A 15 -11.59 -1.40 19.91
N CYS A 16 -10.54 -2.02 19.32
CA CYS A 16 -9.14 -1.68 19.58
C CYS A 16 -8.80 -0.23 19.27
N ILE A 17 -9.51 0.43 18.37
CA ILE A 17 -9.31 1.86 18.06
C ILE A 17 -9.42 2.72 19.31
N GLN A 18 -10.36 2.40 20.20
CA GLN A 18 -10.63 3.19 21.40
C GLN A 18 -9.49 3.13 22.44
N TRP A 19 -8.89 1.97 22.65
CA TRP A 19 -7.85 1.80 23.66
C TRP A 19 -6.44 1.92 23.10
N PHE A 20 -6.22 1.61 21.82
CA PHE A 20 -4.93 1.73 21.17
C PHE A 20 -4.63 3.15 20.69
N GLN A 21 -5.67 3.90 20.27
CA GLN A 21 -5.60 5.27 19.75
C GLN A 21 -4.51 5.43 18.66
N PRO A 22 -4.62 4.74 17.53
CA PRO A 22 -3.60 4.78 16.49
C PRO A 22 -3.53 6.16 15.83
N ASP A 23 -2.33 6.58 15.40
CA ASP A 23 -2.16 7.78 14.56
C ASP A 23 -2.72 7.55 13.15
N VAL A 24 -2.66 6.32 12.65
CA VAL A 24 -3.09 5.93 11.31
C VAL A 24 -3.93 4.66 11.37
N ILE A 25 -5.07 4.67 10.69
CA ILE A 25 -5.88 3.47 10.42
C ILE A 25 -5.85 3.19 8.92
N VAL A 26 -5.69 1.90 8.58
CA VAL A 26 -5.81 1.41 7.21
C VAL A 26 -6.93 0.38 7.14
N ASP A 27 -8.06 0.74 6.54
CA ASP A 27 -9.11 -0.23 6.24
C ASP A 27 -8.79 -0.96 4.94
N ALA A 28 -8.29 -2.18 5.07
CA ALA A 28 -7.97 -3.09 3.99
C ALA A 28 -8.85 -4.35 3.98
N ILE A 29 -10.06 -4.29 4.53
CA ILE A 29 -11.04 -5.40 4.56
C ILE A 29 -11.46 -5.80 3.14
N LEU A 30 -11.42 -4.87 2.18
CA LEU A 30 -11.77 -5.07 0.76
C LEU A 30 -13.21 -5.56 0.54
N ALA A 31 -14.15 -5.16 1.37
CA ALA A 31 -15.57 -5.52 1.31
C ALA A 31 -16.32 -4.92 0.11
N LYS A 32 -15.69 -4.02 -0.66
CA LYS A 32 -16.26 -3.26 -1.79
C LYS A 32 -17.37 -2.28 -1.39
N ARG A 33 -17.52 -2.05 -0.12
CA ARG A 33 -18.38 -1.06 0.53
C ARG A 33 -17.77 -0.68 1.87
N ASN A 34 -18.02 0.51 2.35
CA ASN A 34 -17.67 0.90 3.71
C ASN A 34 -18.53 0.10 4.71
N LEU A 35 -17.91 -0.53 5.70
CA LEU A 35 -18.57 -1.31 6.75
C LEU A 35 -18.71 -0.55 8.08
N GLY A 36 -18.37 0.74 8.09
CA GLY A 36 -18.52 1.59 9.27
C GLY A 36 -17.28 2.41 9.62
N THR A 37 -16.23 2.37 8.79
CA THR A 37 -15.02 3.20 8.92
C THR A 37 -15.37 4.67 8.72
N LYS A 38 -14.88 5.53 9.59
CA LYS A 38 -15.11 6.97 9.58
C LYS A 38 -13.79 7.72 9.52
N ILE A 39 -13.78 8.86 8.84
CA ILE A 39 -12.63 9.76 8.78
C ILE A 39 -12.15 10.23 10.17
N THR A 40 -13.01 10.13 11.18
CA THR A 40 -12.75 10.53 12.57
C THR A 40 -12.20 9.39 13.46
N ASP A 41 -12.03 8.17 12.93
CA ASP A 41 -11.59 7.02 13.72
C ASP A 41 -10.11 7.12 14.13
N ALA A 42 -9.32 7.92 13.40
CA ALA A 42 -7.93 8.27 13.73
C ALA A 42 -7.56 9.64 13.17
N PRO A 43 -6.42 10.23 13.58
CA PRO A 43 -5.86 11.43 12.94
C PRO A 43 -5.67 11.28 11.42
N PHE A 44 -5.41 10.06 10.94
CA PHE A 44 -5.33 9.75 9.51
C PHE A 44 -5.92 8.38 9.18
N VAL A 45 -6.90 8.35 8.29
CA VAL A 45 -7.63 7.14 7.89
C VAL A 45 -7.46 6.92 6.40
N ILE A 46 -7.05 5.70 6.02
CA ILE A 46 -6.82 5.27 4.64
C ILE A 46 -7.81 4.17 4.29
N GLY A 47 -8.63 4.38 3.27
CA GLY A 47 -9.50 3.36 2.70
C GLY A 47 -8.82 2.63 1.53
N VAL A 48 -8.84 1.29 1.51
CA VAL A 48 -8.23 0.51 0.42
C VAL A 48 -9.30 -0.04 -0.52
N GLY A 49 -9.33 0.49 -1.73
CA GLY A 49 -10.23 0.05 -2.82
C GLY A 49 -11.59 0.71 -2.81
N PRO A 50 -12.52 0.21 -3.64
CA PRO A 50 -13.84 0.80 -3.80
C PRO A 50 -14.72 0.64 -2.55
N GLY A 51 -15.59 1.58 -2.33
CA GLY A 51 -16.51 1.64 -1.20
C GLY A 51 -16.21 2.78 -0.23
N PHE A 52 -15.12 3.51 -0.46
CA PHE A 52 -14.74 4.70 0.29
C PHE A 52 -14.71 5.93 -0.60
N THR A 53 -15.00 7.08 0.00
CA THR A 53 -14.84 8.40 -0.61
C THR A 53 -13.85 9.21 0.23
N ALA A 54 -12.75 9.66 -0.38
CA ALA A 54 -11.78 10.52 0.28
C ALA A 54 -12.42 11.88 0.60
N GLY A 55 -12.17 12.39 1.80
CA GLY A 55 -12.80 13.60 2.33
C GLY A 55 -14.14 13.38 3.05
N GLU A 56 -14.75 12.20 2.90
CA GLU A 56 -15.99 11.81 3.58
C GLU A 56 -15.79 10.66 4.56
N ASP A 57 -15.42 9.48 4.06
CA ASP A 57 -15.21 8.26 4.84
C ASP A 57 -13.81 8.17 5.44
N CYS A 58 -12.82 8.69 4.73
CA CYS A 58 -11.39 8.59 5.03
C CYS A 58 -10.62 9.80 4.47
N ASN A 59 -9.36 9.96 4.85
CA ASN A 59 -8.53 11.04 4.34
C ASN A 59 -8.03 10.80 2.92
N CYS A 60 -7.78 9.53 2.55
CA CYS A 60 -7.46 9.15 1.18
C CYS A 60 -7.86 7.71 0.89
N VAL A 61 -7.95 7.37 -0.40
CA VAL A 61 -8.30 6.04 -0.90
C VAL A 61 -7.13 5.51 -1.74
N VAL A 62 -6.77 4.23 -1.57
CA VAL A 62 -5.77 3.58 -2.42
C VAL A 62 -6.47 2.73 -3.48
N GLU A 63 -6.16 2.99 -4.76
CA GLU A 63 -6.75 2.28 -5.89
C GLU A 63 -6.32 0.81 -5.96
N THR A 64 -7.27 -0.08 -6.15
CA THR A 64 -7.02 -1.53 -6.19
C THR A 64 -7.33 -2.18 -7.53
N LYS A 65 -7.91 -1.47 -8.50
CA LYS A 65 -8.17 -2.00 -9.83
C LYS A 65 -6.86 -2.15 -10.60
N ARG A 66 -6.65 -3.31 -11.24
CA ARG A 66 -5.49 -3.50 -12.13
C ARG A 66 -5.56 -2.52 -13.30
N GLY A 67 -4.43 -1.91 -13.62
CA GLY A 67 -4.28 -0.89 -14.64
C GLY A 67 -3.22 0.12 -14.28
N HIS A 68 -3.16 1.21 -15.01
CA HIS A 68 -2.16 2.28 -14.84
C HIS A 68 -2.22 2.94 -13.46
N THR A 69 -3.39 3.02 -12.86
CA THR A 69 -3.62 3.68 -11.56
C THR A 69 -3.57 2.75 -10.35
N LEU A 70 -3.23 1.47 -10.53
CA LEU A 70 -3.13 0.53 -9.43
C LEU A 70 -2.12 1.01 -8.37
N GLY A 71 -2.58 1.16 -7.14
CA GLY A 71 -1.79 1.65 -6.02
C GLY A 71 -1.73 3.17 -5.89
N ASN A 72 -2.33 3.93 -6.80
CA ASN A 72 -2.40 5.38 -6.67
C ASN A 72 -3.15 5.80 -5.41
N VAL A 73 -2.67 6.85 -4.76
CA VAL A 73 -3.36 7.52 -3.65
C VAL A 73 -4.32 8.56 -4.22
N ILE A 74 -5.59 8.46 -3.86
CA ILE A 74 -6.69 9.35 -4.25
C ILE A 74 -7.02 10.22 -3.04
N TRP A 75 -6.77 11.51 -3.15
CA TRP A 75 -7.01 12.49 -2.09
C TRP A 75 -8.39 13.14 -2.15
N ASP A 76 -9.09 13.01 -3.28
CA ASP A 76 -10.45 13.52 -3.50
C ASP A 76 -11.22 12.52 -4.36
N GLY A 77 -12.44 12.15 -3.92
CA GLY A 77 -13.27 11.17 -4.60
C GLY A 77 -13.00 9.71 -4.23
N SER A 78 -13.33 8.77 -5.12
CA SER A 78 -13.37 7.33 -4.84
C SER A 78 -12.54 6.52 -5.84
N ALA A 79 -12.14 5.32 -5.41
CA ALA A 79 -11.53 4.33 -6.30
C ALA A 79 -12.54 3.85 -7.37
N ILE A 80 -12.01 3.33 -8.48
CA ILE A 80 -12.82 2.80 -9.57
C ILE A 80 -13.78 1.72 -9.03
N PRO A 81 -15.09 1.81 -9.30
CA PRO A 81 -16.07 0.86 -8.82
C PRO A 81 -15.75 -0.59 -9.17
N ASN A 82 -16.13 -1.50 -8.27
CA ASN A 82 -15.97 -2.94 -8.49
C ASN A 82 -16.89 -3.41 -9.63
N THR A 83 -16.31 -4.04 -10.64
CA THR A 83 -17.05 -4.59 -11.79
C THR A 83 -17.58 -6.00 -11.54
N GLY A 84 -17.21 -6.65 -10.42
CA GLY A 84 -17.52 -8.06 -10.18
C GLY A 84 -16.76 -9.05 -11.07
N VAL A 85 -16.01 -8.56 -12.05
CA VAL A 85 -15.22 -9.39 -12.96
C VAL A 85 -13.78 -9.48 -12.47
N PRO A 86 -13.25 -10.67 -12.19
CA PRO A 86 -11.86 -10.85 -11.78
C PRO A 86 -10.89 -10.43 -12.88
N GLY A 87 -9.75 -9.85 -12.48
CA GLY A 87 -8.67 -9.55 -13.43
C GLY A 87 -8.13 -10.82 -14.10
N ASN A 88 -7.72 -10.70 -15.36
CA ASN A 88 -7.06 -11.78 -16.08
C ASN A 88 -5.70 -12.10 -15.44
N VAL A 89 -5.44 -13.37 -15.18
CA VAL A 89 -4.15 -13.89 -14.72
C VAL A 89 -3.85 -15.20 -15.47
N GLY A 90 -2.78 -15.22 -16.24
CA GLY A 90 -2.39 -16.41 -17.02
C GLY A 90 -3.42 -16.82 -18.10
N GLY A 91 -4.18 -15.86 -18.64
CA GLY A 91 -5.20 -16.11 -19.66
C GLY A 91 -6.60 -16.42 -19.11
N TYR A 92 -6.75 -16.58 -17.79
CA TYR A 92 -8.00 -16.96 -17.13
C TYR A 92 -8.56 -15.83 -16.25
N SER A 93 -9.88 -15.75 -16.11
CA SER A 93 -10.57 -14.76 -15.28
C SER A 93 -11.57 -15.42 -14.33
N ILE A 94 -12.75 -15.79 -14.80
CA ILE A 94 -13.83 -16.39 -14.00
C ILE A 94 -13.50 -17.83 -13.62
N GLU A 95 -12.86 -18.58 -14.50
CA GLU A 95 -12.49 -19.98 -14.33
C GLU A 95 -11.54 -20.21 -13.16
N ARG A 96 -10.80 -19.17 -12.77
CA ARG A 96 -9.93 -19.20 -11.60
C ARG A 96 -10.68 -19.28 -10.27
N LEU A 97 -11.95 -18.87 -10.26
CA LEU A 97 -12.70 -18.75 -9.03
C LEU A 97 -13.23 -20.12 -8.59
N ILE A 98 -12.95 -20.46 -7.34
CA ILE A 98 -13.66 -21.52 -6.63
C ILE A 98 -14.84 -20.86 -5.94
N LYS A 99 -16.06 -21.26 -6.28
CA LYS A 99 -17.31 -20.71 -5.72
C LYS A 99 -18.12 -21.79 -5.03
N ALA A 100 -18.77 -21.44 -3.93
CA ALA A 100 -19.66 -22.33 -3.20
C ALA A 100 -20.80 -22.83 -4.09
N SER A 101 -21.05 -24.14 -4.09
CA SER A 101 -22.12 -24.81 -4.85
C SER A 101 -23.48 -24.66 -4.18
N ALA A 102 -23.50 -24.61 -2.84
CA ALA A 102 -24.69 -24.48 -2.01
C ALA A 102 -24.42 -23.63 -0.77
N ASP A 103 -25.50 -23.23 -0.09
CA ASP A 103 -25.43 -22.61 1.23
C ASP A 103 -25.05 -23.68 2.26
N GLY A 104 -24.26 -23.30 3.26
CA GLY A 104 -23.86 -24.18 4.36
C GLY A 104 -22.40 -24.03 4.75
N VAL A 105 -21.90 -25.03 5.44
CA VAL A 105 -20.50 -25.04 5.92
C VAL A 105 -19.57 -25.53 4.82
N ILE A 106 -18.41 -24.89 4.69
CA ILE A 106 -17.37 -25.35 3.78
C ILE A 106 -16.51 -26.46 4.40
N GLU A 107 -16.25 -27.50 3.60
CA GLU A 107 -15.29 -28.57 3.85
C GLU A 107 -14.26 -28.59 2.71
N PRO A 108 -13.08 -27.98 2.86
CA PRO A 108 -12.04 -28.04 1.83
C PRO A 108 -11.56 -29.47 1.59
N LYS A 109 -11.38 -29.84 0.33
CA LYS A 109 -10.80 -31.12 -0.11
C LYS A 109 -9.43 -30.92 -0.79
N ALA A 110 -9.03 -29.66 -1.00
CA ALA A 110 -7.72 -29.24 -1.43
C ALA A 110 -7.25 -28.08 -0.55
N VAL A 111 -5.95 -27.96 -0.34
CA VAL A 111 -5.33 -26.89 0.44
C VAL A 111 -4.51 -25.95 -0.44
N ILE A 112 -4.15 -24.78 0.09
CA ILE A 112 -3.28 -23.83 -0.63
C ILE A 112 -1.94 -24.50 -0.91
N GLY A 113 -1.55 -24.52 -2.19
CA GLY A 113 -0.35 -25.18 -2.67
C GLY A 113 -0.60 -26.49 -3.42
N ASP A 114 -1.82 -27.04 -3.37
CA ASP A 114 -2.16 -28.27 -4.11
C ASP A 114 -2.34 -28.00 -5.60
N LEU A 115 -1.78 -28.86 -6.42
CA LEU A 115 -2.05 -28.92 -7.85
C LEU A 115 -3.38 -29.66 -8.09
N VAL A 116 -4.28 -29.01 -8.80
CA VAL A 116 -5.61 -29.54 -9.11
C VAL A 116 -5.86 -29.57 -10.62
N ARG A 117 -6.73 -30.49 -11.04
CA ARG A 117 -7.15 -30.61 -12.44
C ARG A 117 -8.61 -30.14 -12.58
N LYS A 118 -8.95 -29.66 -13.77
CA LYS A 118 -10.33 -29.34 -14.12
C LYS A 118 -11.24 -30.54 -13.86
N GLY A 119 -12.37 -30.31 -13.17
CA GLY A 119 -13.30 -31.35 -12.75
C GLY A 119 -12.96 -32.07 -11.45
N GLN A 120 -11.82 -31.79 -10.83
CA GLN A 120 -11.47 -32.30 -9.50
C GLN A 120 -12.29 -31.62 -8.43
N ILE A 121 -12.78 -32.38 -7.45
CA ILE A 121 -13.46 -31.84 -6.26
C ILE A 121 -12.41 -31.14 -5.39
N VAL A 122 -12.63 -29.85 -5.12
CA VAL A 122 -11.74 -29.01 -4.30
C VAL A 122 -12.33 -28.57 -2.97
N ALA A 123 -13.65 -28.68 -2.84
CA ALA A 123 -14.37 -28.44 -1.58
C ALA A 123 -15.75 -29.13 -1.62
N ILE A 124 -16.42 -29.17 -0.48
CA ILE A 124 -17.85 -29.46 -0.34
C ILE A 124 -18.47 -28.25 0.37
N THR A 125 -19.66 -27.81 -0.04
CA THR A 125 -20.40 -26.71 0.61
C THR A 125 -21.87 -27.15 0.75
N GLY A 126 -22.39 -27.16 1.99
CA GLY A 126 -23.77 -27.62 2.26
C GLY A 126 -24.06 -29.01 1.75
N GLY A 127 -23.06 -29.89 1.74
CA GLY A 127 -23.16 -31.27 1.22
C GLY A 127 -22.93 -31.41 -0.30
N GLU A 128 -22.87 -30.32 -1.06
CA GLU A 128 -22.69 -30.34 -2.51
C GLU A 128 -21.21 -30.16 -2.91
N PRO A 129 -20.70 -30.93 -3.90
CA PRO A 129 -19.32 -30.82 -4.35
C PRO A 129 -19.07 -29.54 -5.11
N VAL A 130 -17.86 -28.99 -4.91
CA VAL A 130 -17.34 -27.85 -5.64
C VAL A 130 -16.17 -28.33 -6.51
N TYR A 131 -16.25 -28.09 -7.81
CA TYR A 131 -15.26 -28.56 -8.78
C TYR A 131 -14.31 -27.43 -9.21
N ALA A 132 -13.04 -27.77 -9.43
CA ALA A 132 -12.10 -26.91 -10.12
C ALA A 132 -12.56 -26.72 -11.59
N LEU A 133 -12.64 -25.46 -12.04
CA LEU A 133 -13.04 -25.14 -13.42
C LEU A 133 -11.86 -25.12 -14.39
N MET A 134 -10.63 -25.27 -13.89
CA MET A 134 -9.39 -25.27 -14.67
C MET A 134 -8.29 -26.02 -13.95
N ASP A 135 -7.24 -26.37 -14.69
CA ASP A 135 -5.99 -26.89 -14.12
C ASP A 135 -5.18 -25.75 -13.47
N GLY A 136 -4.46 -26.04 -12.39
CA GLY A 136 -3.58 -25.07 -11.74
C GLY A 136 -3.28 -25.39 -10.30
N ILE A 137 -2.74 -24.41 -9.58
CA ILE A 137 -2.46 -24.52 -8.15
C ILE A 137 -3.50 -23.76 -7.34
N VAL A 138 -3.98 -24.35 -6.25
CA VAL A 138 -4.86 -23.67 -5.30
C VAL A 138 -4.07 -22.58 -4.60
N ARG A 139 -4.43 -21.31 -4.82
CA ARG A 139 -3.74 -20.16 -4.26
C ARG A 139 -4.49 -19.52 -3.11
N GLY A 140 -5.77 -19.77 -3.01
CA GLY A 140 -6.64 -19.34 -1.91
C GLY A 140 -7.71 -20.38 -1.65
N MET A 141 -8.02 -20.58 -0.38
CA MET A 141 -9.10 -21.45 0.09
C MET A 141 -9.56 -20.94 1.46
N LEU A 142 -10.86 -20.86 1.66
CA LEU A 142 -11.43 -20.55 2.97
C LEU A 142 -11.13 -21.68 3.96
N GLN A 143 -11.05 -21.33 5.22
CA GLN A 143 -10.84 -22.30 6.29
C GLN A 143 -12.05 -23.25 6.44
N PRO A 144 -11.84 -24.49 6.94
CA PRO A 144 -12.93 -25.39 7.27
C PRO A 144 -13.89 -24.77 8.29
N GLY A 145 -15.17 -25.10 8.19
CA GLY A 145 -16.17 -24.70 9.18
C GLY A 145 -16.79 -23.31 8.96
N VAL A 146 -16.33 -22.54 7.96
CA VAL A 146 -16.91 -21.23 7.64
C VAL A 146 -18.27 -21.39 6.98
N GLN A 147 -19.27 -20.62 7.42
CA GLN A 147 -20.57 -20.53 6.77
C GLN A 147 -20.46 -19.75 5.46
N VAL A 148 -20.96 -20.31 4.38
CA VAL A 148 -20.92 -19.72 3.04
C VAL A 148 -22.30 -19.75 2.40
N THR A 149 -22.52 -18.83 1.46
CA THR A 149 -23.71 -18.80 0.61
C THR A 149 -23.37 -19.23 -0.80
N LYS A 150 -24.32 -19.82 -1.51
CA LYS A 150 -24.17 -20.26 -2.90
C LYS A 150 -23.63 -19.10 -3.77
N GLY A 151 -22.60 -19.40 -4.55
CA GLY A 151 -21.95 -18.43 -5.43
C GLY A 151 -20.87 -17.56 -4.75
N LEU A 152 -20.75 -17.61 -3.42
CA LEU A 152 -19.67 -16.93 -2.71
C LEU A 152 -18.32 -17.45 -3.21
N LYS A 153 -17.35 -16.54 -3.46
CA LYS A 153 -15.98 -16.92 -3.74
C LYS A 153 -15.35 -17.53 -2.49
N ILE A 154 -14.98 -18.79 -2.54
CA ILE A 154 -14.36 -19.54 -1.43
C ILE A 154 -12.90 -19.87 -1.67
N GLY A 155 -12.39 -19.64 -2.87
CA GLY A 155 -11.00 -19.89 -3.22
C GLY A 155 -10.60 -19.35 -4.60
N ASP A 156 -9.37 -19.66 -4.98
CA ASP A 156 -8.73 -19.15 -6.22
C ASP A 156 -7.71 -20.16 -6.73
N ILE A 157 -7.70 -20.43 -8.05
CA ILE A 157 -6.74 -21.28 -8.73
C ILE A 157 -5.86 -20.40 -9.63
N ASP A 158 -4.56 -20.67 -9.65
CA ASP A 158 -3.58 -19.98 -10.51
C ASP A 158 -3.05 -20.96 -11.58
N ALA A 159 -3.34 -20.66 -12.86
CA ALA A 159 -2.91 -21.46 -14.01
C ALA A 159 -1.40 -21.58 -14.15
N ARG A 160 -0.66 -20.60 -13.63
CA ARG A 160 0.81 -20.60 -13.72
C ARG A 160 1.44 -21.72 -12.88
N ALA A 161 0.68 -22.32 -11.96
CA ALA A 161 1.02 -23.50 -11.15
C ALA A 161 2.36 -23.39 -10.40
N LYS A 162 2.75 -22.19 -9.99
CA LYS A 162 3.99 -21.93 -9.25
C LYS A 162 3.75 -21.93 -7.76
N GLN A 163 4.39 -22.86 -7.04
CA GLN A 163 4.29 -23.01 -5.59
C GLN A 163 4.67 -21.73 -4.83
N GLU A 164 5.70 -21.04 -5.31
CA GLU A 164 6.16 -19.76 -4.72
C GLU A 164 5.08 -18.67 -4.72
N HIS A 165 4.15 -18.67 -5.70
CA HIS A 165 3.08 -17.70 -5.76
C HIS A 165 2.04 -17.85 -4.65
N CYS A 166 2.02 -18.99 -3.96
CA CYS A 166 1.14 -19.23 -2.80
C CYS A 166 1.69 -18.58 -1.53
N ARG A 167 2.98 -18.26 -1.48
CA ARG A 167 3.68 -17.78 -0.27
C ARG A 167 4.34 -16.42 -0.43
N THR A 168 4.30 -15.83 -1.63
CA THR A 168 4.90 -14.53 -1.90
C THR A 168 3.85 -13.47 -2.19
N ILE A 169 4.23 -12.22 -1.93
CA ILE A 169 3.38 -11.05 -2.20
C ILE A 169 3.26 -10.84 -3.71
N SER A 170 2.03 -10.71 -4.22
CA SER A 170 1.79 -10.45 -5.64
C SER A 170 2.18 -9.01 -6.04
N ASP A 171 2.37 -8.80 -7.36
CA ASP A 171 2.51 -7.48 -7.96
C ASP A 171 1.41 -6.50 -7.51
N LYS A 172 0.16 -6.95 -7.54
CA LYS A 172 -0.99 -6.17 -7.09
C LYS A 172 -0.89 -5.79 -5.61
N ALA A 173 -0.61 -6.75 -4.74
CA ALA A 173 -0.51 -6.49 -3.30
C ALA A 173 0.67 -5.57 -2.99
N ARG A 174 1.79 -5.71 -3.72
CA ARG A 174 2.96 -4.83 -3.58
C ARG A 174 2.65 -3.40 -4.02
N ALA A 175 1.94 -3.21 -5.14
CA ALA A 175 1.54 -1.88 -5.61
C ALA A 175 0.59 -1.20 -4.61
N ILE A 176 -0.41 -1.93 -4.09
CA ILE A 176 -1.34 -1.41 -3.08
C ILE A 176 -0.60 -1.06 -1.78
N GLY A 177 0.28 -1.94 -1.30
CA GLY A 177 1.12 -1.67 -0.12
C GLY A 177 2.03 -0.46 -0.32
N GLY A 178 2.56 -0.26 -1.54
CA GLY A 178 3.30 0.94 -1.92
C GLY A 178 2.45 2.20 -1.82
N GLY A 179 1.21 2.17 -2.31
CA GLY A 179 0.27 3.29 -2.19
C GLY A 179 -0.09 3.62 -0.74
N VAL A 180 -0.32 2.60 0.10
CA VAL A 180 -0.53 2.81 1.54
C VAL A 180 0.69 3.46 2.18
N LEU A 181 1.90 2.98 1.87
CA LEU A 181 3.14 3.57 2.39
C LEU A 181 3.32 5.02 1.94
N ASP A 182 3.02 5.33 0.68
CA ASP A 182 3.08 6.70 0.15
C ASP A 182 2.10 7.63 0.88
N ALA A 183 0.86 7.18 1.14
CA ALA A 183 -0.11 7.93 1.93
C ALA A 183 0.36 8.18 3.36
N VAL A 184 0.92 7.17 4.05
CA VAL A 184 1.48 7.31 5.40
C VAL A 184 2.66 8.27 5.40
N CYS A 185 3.59 8.15 4.46
CA CYS A 185 4.73 9.06 4.34
C CYS A 185 4.27 10.50 4.08
N SER A 186 3.24 10.70 3.27
CA SER A 186 2.67 12.03 3.00
C SER A 186 2.04 12.63 4.25
N TYR A 187 1.32 11.83 5.04
CA TYR A 187 0.77 12.27 6.32
C TYR A 187 1.87 12.63 7.33
N GLU A 188 2.88 11.77 7.51
CA GLU A 188 4.00 12.04 8.41
C GLU A 188 4.78 13.29 7.99
N LYS A 189 4.95 13.49 6.68
CA LYS A 189 5.53 14.71 6.12
C LYS A 189 4.74 15.96 6.54
N SER A 190 3.41 15.91 6.44
CA SER A 190 2.56 17.05 6.82
C SER A 190 2.65 17.39 8.32
N ARG A 191 3.01 16.42 9.17
CA ARG A 191 3.23 16.60 10.62
C ARG A 191 4.58 17.22 10.96
N GLY A 192 5.45 17.47 9.97
CA GLY A 192 6.77 18.05 10.19
C GLY A 192 7.75 17.13 10.96
N LYS A 193 7.54 15.80 10.93
CA LYS A 193 8.43 14.82 11.57
C LYS A 193 9.72 14.57 10.80
N TYR A 194 9.79 14.98 9.54
CA TYR A 194 10.96 14.84 8.69
C TYR A 194 11.58 16.19 8.39
N ALA A 195 12.87 16.19 8.20
CA ALA A 195 13.64 17.35 7.78
C ALA A 195 14.47 17.01 6.54
N LEU A 196 14.63 17.96 5.64
CA LEU A 196 15.59 17.91 4.55
C LEU A 196 16.90 18.51 5.03
N ILE A 197 18.01 17.82 4.87
CA ILE A 197 19.33 18.30 5.27
C ILE A 197 20.26 18.29 4.07
N LEU A 198 20.70 19.47 3.64
CA LEU A 198 21.75 19.64 2.64
C LEU A 198 23.11 19.77 3.33
N LEU A 199 24.01 18.83 3.11
CA LEU A 199 25.39 18.91 3.59
C LEU A 199 26.23 19.66 2.58
N ALA A 200 26.51 20.94 2.83
CA ALA A 200 27.22 21.85 1.95
C ALA A 200 28.53 22.40 2.55
N ALA A 201 29.19 21.60 3.42
CA ALA A 201 30.41 21.98 4.12
C ALA A 201 31.69 21.35 3.53
N GLY A 202 31.60 20.48 2.53
CA GLY A 202 32.74 19.76 1.95
C GLY A 202 33.77 20.67 1.30
N GLN A 203 35.05 20.32 1.45
CA GLN A 203 36.20 21.09 0.88
C GLN A 203 36.54 20.67 -0.55
N SER A 204 35.86 19.66 -1.11
CA SER A 204 36.02 19.24 -2.52
C SER A 204 37.45 18.93 -2.96
N VAL A 205 38.31 18.42 -2.07
CA VAL A 205 39.76 18.24 -2.28
C VAL A 205 40.07 17.45 -3.56
N ARG A 206 39.29 16.42 -3.89
CA ARG A 206 39.46 15.61 -5.11
C ARG A 206 39.03 16.30 -6.40
N PHE A 207 38.28 17.40 -6.31
CA PHE A 207 37.76 18.12 -7.48
C PHE A 207 38.71 19.24 -7.93
N GLY A 208 39.73 19.58 -7.10
CA GLY A 208 40.71 20.61 -7.39
C GLY A 208 40.21 22.06 -7.24
N SER A 209 38.89 22.23 -7.01
CA SER A 209 38.24 23.51 -6.74
C SER A 209 36.99 23.27 -5.89
N ASP A 210 36.31 24.34 -5.48
CA ASP A 210 35.07 24.18 -4.72
C ASP A 210 33.94 23.64 -5.62
N LYS A 211 33.66 22.32 -5.52
CA LYS A 211 32.65 21.65 -6.31
C LYS A 211 31.26 22.28 -6.15
N LEU A 212 30.95 22.80 -4.97
CA LEU A 212 29.62 23.39 -4.70
C LEU A 212 29.36 24.64 -5.51
N LYS A 213 30.44 25.33 -5.89
CA LYS A 213 30.41 26.55 -6.75
C LYS A 213 30.51 26.22 -8.25
N ALA A 214 30.71 24.97 -8.63
CA ALA A 214 30.74 24.57 -10.02
C ALA A 214 29.40 24.88 -10.69
N VAL A 215 29.48 25.61 -11.83
CA VAL A 215 28.28 25.99 -12.57
C VAL A 215 27.86 24.85 -13.49
N VAL A 216 26.61 24.40 -13.36
CA VAL A 216 25.98 23.40 -14.20
C VAL A 216 24.68 23.99 -14.74
N GLU A 217 24.53 24.00 -16.06
CA GLU A 217 23.37 24.59 -16.74
C GLU A 217 23.10 26.07 -16.38
N GLY A 218 24.16 26.83 -16.05
CA GLY A 218 24.08 28.26 -15.75
C GLY A 218 23.85 28.61 -14.27
N GLU A 219 23.74 27.63 -13.39
CA GLU A 219 23.51 27.82 -11.96
C GLU A 219 24.58 27.09 -11.12
N ALA A 220 24.96 27.62 -9.96
CA ALA A 220 25.90 26.94 -9.08
C ALA A 220 25.24 25.70 -8.47
N MET A 221 25.98 24.60 -8.29
CA MET A 221 25.45 23.33 -7.78
C MET A 221 24.71 23.47 -6.44
N TYR A 222 25.18 24.33 -5.54
CA TYR A 222 24.52 24.56 -4.26
C TYR A 222 23.21 25.34 -4.43
N GLU A 223 23.11 26.28 -5.35
CA GLU A 223 21.91 27.05 -5.66
C GLU A 223 20.83 26.11 -6.22
N SER A 224 21.20 25.32 -7.21
CA SER A 224 20.30 24.29 -7.78
C SER A 224 19.83 23.25 -6.73
N ALA A 225 20.65 22.91 -5.75
CA ALA A 225 20.26 22.02 -4.67
C ALA A 225 19.29 22.69 -3.67
N ILE A 226 19.52 23.96 -3.34
CA ILE A 226 18.69 24.75 -2.42
C ILE A 226 17.33 25.03 -3.05
N SER A 227 17.26 25.45 -4.31
CA SER A 227 16.01 25.73 -5.02
C SER A 227 15.08 24.53 -5.09
N ARG A 228 15.63 23.32 -5.16
CA ARG A 228 14.83 22.08 -5.10
C ARG A 228 14.15 21.85 -3.75
N PHE A 229 14.64 22.44 -2.67
CA PHE A 229 13.99 22.31 -1.35
C PHE A 229 12.65 23.03 -1.30
N GLU A 230 12.45 24.08 -2.10
CA GLU A 230 11.17 24.78 -2.23
C GLU A 230 10.06 23.87 -2.75
N ALA A 231 10.41 22.86 -3.55
CA ALA A 231 9.45 21.87 -4.07
C ALA A 231 8.93 20.90 -2.97
N PHE A 232 9.63 20.83 -1.82
CA PHE A 232 9.27 19.96 -0.72
C PHE A 232 8.53 20.72 0.39
N GLN A 233 7.35 21.22 0.10
CA GLN A 233 6.51 21.89 1.09
C GLN A 233 6.18 20.96 2.27
N GLY A 234 6.15 21.51 3.49
CA GLY A 234 5.85 20.77 4.71
C GLY A 234 7.04 20.08 5.39
N PHE A 235 8.26 20.15 4.84
CA PHE A 235 9.48 19.77 5.54
C PHE A 235 10.16 20.99 6.19
N LYS A 236 10.83 20.75 7.32
CA LYS A 236 11.85 21.69 7.80
C LYS A 236 13.12 21.46 7.00
N SER A 237 13.66 22.51 6.37
CA SER A 237 14.87 22.45 5.55
C SER A 237 16.05 23.02 6.29
N TYR A 238 17.14 22.26 6.33
CA TYR A 238 18.39 22.65 6.97
C TYR A 238 19.54 22.60 5.96
N VAL A 239 20.42 23.58 6.01
CA VAL A 239 21.66 23.59 5.22
C VAL A 239 22.85 23.64 6.18
N VAL A 240 23.71 22.63 6.12
CA VAL A 240 24.91 22.53 6.94
C VAL A 240 26.08 23.08 6.14
N THR A 241 26.58 24.27 6.50
CA THR A 241 27.68 24.94 5.78
C THR A 241 28.50 25.85 6.71
N GLY A 242 29.72 26.13 6.35
CA GLY A 242 30.56 27.19 6.94
C GLY A 242 30.91 28.26 5.92
N LYS A 243 30.24 28.31 4.76
CA LYS A 243 30.52 29.24 3.64
C LYS A 243 29.45 30.32 3.61
N GLU A 244 29.88 31.59 3.64
CA GLU A 244 28.99 32.74 3.76
C GLU A 244 28.00 32.86 2.59
N GLU A 245 28.45 32.67 1.36
CA GLU A 245 27.58 32.73 0.18
C GLU A 245 26.47 31.67 0.18
N ILE A 246 26.78 30.45 0.64
CA ILE A 246 25.78 29.35 0.77
C ILE A 246 24.82 29.67 1.90
N THR A 247 25.30 30.27 2.99
CA THR A 247 24.47 30.72 4.11
C THR A 247 23.43 31.74 3.62
N LEU A 248 23.86 32.78 2.91
CA LEU A 248 22.95 33.80 2.40
C LEU A 248 21.91 33.25 1.43
N SER A 249 22.31 32.34 0.53
CA SER A 249 21.40 31.69 -0.41
C SER A 249 20.38 30.82 0.32
N ALA A 250 20.82 30.03 1.32
CA ALA A 250 19.94 29.14 2.11
C ALA A 250 18.92 29.92 2.94
N GLU A 251 19.34 31.01 3.59
CA GLU A 251 18.45 31.89 4.37
C GLU A 251 17.42 32.57 3.49
N SER A 252 17.81 33.04 2.28
CA SER A 252 16.91 33.62 1.30
C SER A 252 15.85 32.64 0.81
N ALA A 253 16.18 31.35 0.75
CA ALA A 253 15.26 30.25 0.42
C ALA A 253 14.46 29.74 1.64
N GLY A 254 14.54 30.39 2.81
CA GLY A 254 13.80 30.01 4.00
C GLY A 254 14.35 28.77 4.72
N CYS A 255 15.56 28.33 4.42
CA CYS A 255 16.22 27.20 5.10
C CYS A 255 16.84 27.65 6.43
N THR A 256 16.86 26.76 7.41
CA THR A 256 17.65 26.95 8.64
C THR A 256 19.10 26.59 8.38
N VAL A 257 20.02 27.50 8.64
CA VAL A 257 21.46 27.25 8.48
C VAL A 257 22.06 26.69 9.76
N VAL A 258 22.83 25.62 9.62
CA VAL A 258 23.64 25.00 10.68
C VAL A 258 25.10 25.19 10.32
N CYS A 259 25.82 25.98 11.13
CA CYS A 259 27.24 26.27 10.90
C CYS A 259 28.10 25.03 11.18
N ASN A 260 28.86 24.58 10.19
CA ASN A 260 29.89 23.57 10.36
C ASN A 260 31.23 24.28 10.61
N LYS A 261 31.71 24.17 11.84
CA LYS A 261 32.99 24.76 12.29
C LYS A 261 34.16 23.87 11.92
#